data_d58171fbb3ae8c06806edac1d6546dde
#
_entry.id   d58171fbb3ae8c06806edac1d6546dde
#
_cell.length_a   1.000
_cell.length_b   1.000
_cell.length_c   1.000
_cell.angle_alpha   90.00
_cell.angle_beta   90.00
_cell.angle_gamma   90.00
#
_symmetry.space_group_name_H-M   'P 1'
#
loop_
_entity.id
_entity.type
_entity.pdbx_description
1 polymer ?
#
loop_
_entity_poly.entity_id
_entity_poly.type
_entity_poly.pdbx_seq_one_letter_code
_entity_poly.pdbx_strand_id
1 'polypeptide(L)'
;MFNFTDIQNANKTIKTTDIKGKQYAEVNQRIKAFRQIVPNGFIETMIDERYSDDDKVTMHAEVGYYEGDKRIVLGTGTAQEYQASSFINKTSFIENCETSAVGRALGMMAIGIDTSVASYEEVANAIENQGKEIPSRTPINAQAVEKIRSLYTDDEIDEMLKRLKFTDISQLKMSHANKLISARTGLNDQTPTY
;
A
#
# COMPACT_ATOMS: atom_id res chain seq x y z
N MET A 1 -11.44 -23.90 22.64
CA MET A 1 -11.83 -23.10 21.45
C MET A 1 -12.24 -21.73 21.98
N PHE A 2 -11.67 -20.63 21.50
CA PHE A 2 -12.07 -19.27 21.87
C PHE A 2 -13.40 -18.92 21.24
N ASN A 3 -14.08 -17.92 21.79
CA ASN A 3 -15.38 -17.42 21.34
C ASN A 3 -15.35 -15.89 21.13
N PHE A 4 -16.46 -15.31 20.69
CA PHE A 4 -16.52 -13.85 20.44
C PHE A 4 -16.29 -13.00 21.71
N THR A 5 -16.67 -13.50 22.89
CA THR A 5 -16.42 -12.81 24.16
C THR A 5 -14.92 -12.71 24.47
N ASP A 6 -14.15 -13.74 24.09
CA ASP A 6 -12.68 -13.69 24.23
C ASP A 6 -12.06 -12.62 23.35
N ILE A 7 -12.57 -12.46 22.10
CA ILE A 7 -12.15 -11.36 21.21
C ILE A 7 -12.51 -10.00 21.82
N GLN A 8 -13.73 -9.83 22.33
CA GLN A 8 -14.14 -8.59 22.98
C GLN A 8 -13.27 -8.25 24.20
N ASN A 9 -12.90 -9.25 24.99
CA ASN A 9 -12.03 -9.03 26.15
C ASN A 9 -10.60 -8.68 25.74
N ALA A 10 -10.06 -9.30 24.71
CA ALA A 10 -8.75 -8.94 24.18
C ALA A 10 -8.75 -7.53 23.58
N ASN A 11 -9.82 -7.13 22.88
CA ASN A 11 -9.96 -5.78 22.33
C ASN A 11 -9.93 -4.69 23.42
N LYS A 12 -10.45 -4.96 24.63
CA LYS A 12 -10.36 -4.02 25.76
C LYS A 12 -8.92 -3.71 26.20
N THR A 13 -7.97 -4.57 25.85
CA THR A 13 -6.54 -4.39 26.19
C THR A 13 -5.77 -3.60 25.15
N ILE A 14 -6.36 -3.37 23.96
CA ILE A 14 -5.74 -2.66 22.86
C ILE A 14 -5.60 -1.18 23.20
N LYS A 15 -4.38 -0.67 23.07
CA LYS A 15 -4.11 0.77 23.09
C LYS A 15 -4.32 1.32 21.71
N THR A 16 -5.05 2.42 21.60
CA THR A 16 -5.33 3.10 20.36
C THR A 16 -4.57 4.43 20.28
N THR A 17 -4.34 4.90 19.06
CA THR A 17 -3.73 6.20 18.78
C THR A 17 -4.71 7.05 18.00
N ASP A 18 -4.85 8.33 18.39
CA ASP A 18 -5.74 9.27 17.72
C ASP A 18 -5.16 9.76 16.39
N ILE A 19 -5.96 9.70 15.35
CA ILE A 19 -5.70 10.38 14.08
C ILE A 19 -6.94 11.15 13.68
N LYS A 20 -6.85 12.48 13.68
CA LYS A 20 -7.91 13.39 13.27
C LYS A 20 -9.25 13.11 13.99
N GLY A 21 -9.20 12.82 15.30
CA GLY A 21 -10.36 12.57 16.15
C GLY A 21 -10.93 11.15 16.08
N LYS A 22 -10.25 10.22 15.41
CA LYS A 22 -10.60 8.80 15.38
C LYS A 22 -9.51 7.95 16.01
N GLN A 23 -9.92 6.93 16.74
CA GLN A 23 -9.01 6.01 17.40
C GLN A 23 -8.66 4.84 16.49
N TYR A 24 -7.37 4.56 16.32
CA TYR A 24 -6.86 3.46 15.50
C TYR A 24 -5.96 2.55 16.30
N ALA A 25 -6.14 1.24 16.14
CA ALA A 25 -5.26 0.23 16.72
C ALA A 25 -4.03 0.04 15.84
N GLU A 26 -2.84 0.17 16.43
CA GLU A 26 -1.59 -0.21 15.78
C GLU A 26 -1.53 -1.73 15.58
N VAL A 27 -0.84 -2.18 14.53
CA VAL A 27 -0.76 -3.62 14.19
C VAL A 27 -0.10 -4.41 15.31
N ASN A 28 0.89 -3.85 15.99
CA ASN A 28 1.53 -4.50 17.16
C ASN A 28 0.53 -4.79 18.29
N GLN A 29 -0.46 -3.91 18.50
CA GLN A 29 -1.53 -4.10 19.49
C GLN A 29 -2.49 -5.20 19.04
N ARG A 30 -2.84 -5.25 17.76
CA ARG A 30 -3.65 -6.33 17.19
C ARG A 30 -2.96 -7.68 17.33
N ILE A 31 -1.65 -7.78 17.06
CA ILE A 31 -0.86 -9.00 17.25
C ILE A 31 -0.88 -9.44 18.70
N LYS A 32 -0.69 -8.51 19.67
CA LYS A 32 -0.76 -8.84 21.10
C LYS A 32 -2.13 -9.39 21.50
N ALA A 33 -3.22 -8.75 21.05
CA ALA A 33 -4.58 -9.22 21.31
C ALA A 33 -4.83 -10.62 20.72
N PHE A 34 -4.37 -10.85 19.48
CA PHE A 34 -4.44 -12.17 18.85
C PHE A 34 -3.71 -13.25 19.69
N ARG A 35 -2.49 -12.98 20.16
CA ARG A 35 -1.71 -13.91 20.98
C ARG A 35 -2.34 -14.19 22.35
N GLN A 36 -3.18 -13.30 22.89
CA GLN A 36 -3.96 -13.56 24.10
C GLN A 36 -5.06 -14.61 23.87
N ILE A 37 -5.67 -14.59 22.68
CA ILE A 37 -6.79 -15.49 22.31
C ILE A 37 -6.26 -16.81 21.76
N VAL A 38 -5.22 -16.74 20.92
CA VAL A 38 -4.64 -17.88 20.19
C VAL A 38 -3.12 -17.90 20.40
N PRO A 39 -2.61 -18.30 21.59
CA PRO A 39 -1.18 -18.21 21.91
C PRO A 39 -0.26 -18.90 20.91
N ASN A 40 -0.69 -20.09 20.44
CA ASN A 40 0.04 -20.93 19.48
C ASN A 40 -0.48 -20.77 18.04
N GLY A 41 -1.23 -19.67 17.76
CA GLY A 41 -1.71 -19.39 16.42
C GLY A 41 -0.58 -19.06 15.45
N PHE A 42 -0.83 -19.23 14.16
CA PHE A 42 0.07 -18.76 13.11
C PHE A 42 -0.33 -17.37 12.64
N ILE A 43 0.65 -16.61 12.20
CA ILE A 43 0.55 -15.38 11.39
C ILE A 43 1.54 -15.63 10.26
N GLU A 44 1.04 -15.80 9.07
CA GLU A 44 1.84 -16.13 7.89
C GLU A 44 1.61 -15.08 6.81
N THR A 45 2.69 -14.67 6.16
CA THR A 45 2.67 -13.72 5.06
C THR A 45 3.27 -14.32 3.81
N MET A 46 2.80 -13.89 2.65
CA MET A 46 3.25 -14.40 1.36
C MET A 46 3.20 -13.27 0.33
N ILE A 47 4.28 -13.10 -0.42
CA ILE A 47 4.31 -12.19 -1.56
C ILE A 47 3.51 -12.79 -2.71
N ASP A 48 2.58 -12.02 -3.29
CA ASP A 48 1.93 -12.38 -4.54
C ASP A 48 2.76 -11.89 -5.73
N GLU A 49 3.56 -12.78 -6.30
CA GLU A 49 4.46 -12.47 -7.40
C GLU A 49 3.72 -11.98 -8.66
N ARG A 50 2.44 -12.34 -8.85
CA ARG A 50 1.64 -11.93 -10.01
C ARG A 50 1.35 -10.42 -10.01
N TYR A 51 1.33 -9.82 -8.82
CA TYR A 51 1.03 -8.40 -8.61
C TYR A 51 2.20 -7.62 -7.99
N SER A 52 3.39 -8.23 -7.95
CA SER A 52 4.63 -7.63 -7.45
C SER A 52 5.64 -7.41 -8.57
N ASP A 53 6.51 -6.43 -8.42
CA ASP A 53 7.66 -6.13 -9.27
C ASP A 53 8.70 -5.32 -8.48
N ASP A 54 9.77 -4.83 -9.13
CA ASP A 54 10.89 -4.14 -8.46
C ASP A 54 10.48 -2.91 -7.62
N ASP A 55 9.38 -2.25 -7.97
CA ASP A 55 8.93 -1.01 -7.29
C ASP A 55 7.61 -1.20 -6.53
N LYS A 56 6.99 -2.35 -6.58
CA LYS A 56 5.68 -2.64 -6.00
C LYS A 56 5.67 -4.03 -5.40
N VAL A 57 5.12 -4.15 -4.22
CA VAL A 57 4.86 -5.43 -3.58
C VAL A 57 3.38 -5.57 -3.23
N THR A 58 2.86 -6.76 -3.45
CA THR A 58 1.55 -7.19 -2.97
C THR A 58 1.75 -8.37 -2.05
N MET A 59 1.20 -8.28 -0.84
CA MET A 59 1.27 -9.35 0.15
C MET A 59 -0.10 -9.82 0.59
N HIS A 60 -0.20 -11.12 0.82
CA HIS A 60 -1.27 -11.75 1.53
C HIS A 60 -0.81 -12.15 2.92
N ALA A 61 -1.70 -12.01 3.90
CA ALA A 61 -1.51 -12.52 5.25
C ALA A 61 -2.67 -13.44 5.62
N GLU A 62 -2.36 -14.49 6.35
CA GLU A 62 -3.32 -15.37 6.97
C GLU A 62 -3.01 -15.52 8.45
N VAL A 63 -4.06 -15.49 9.27
CA VAL A 63 -3.96 -15.71 10.71
C VAL A 63 -4.88 -16.85 11.12
N GLY A 64 -4.44 -17.69 12.04
CA GLY A 64 -5.22 -18.84 12.43
C GLY A 64 -4.51 -19.75 13.44
N TYR A 65 -4.92 -21.00 13.50
CA TYR A 65 -4.33 -22.01 14.37
C TYR A 65 -4.44 -23.40 13.76
N TYR A 66 -3.74 -24.37 14.35
CA TYR A 66 -3.85 -25.77 14.01
C TYR A 66 -4.69 -26.50 15.03
N GLU A 67 -5.64 -27.33 14.57
CA GLU A 67 -6.40 -28.28 15.37
C GLU A 67 -5.97 -29.69 14.96
N GLY A 68 -5.03 -30.28 15.67
CA GLY A 68 -4.27 -31.42 15.17
C GLY A 68 -3.52 -31.04 13.89
N ASP A 69 -3.72 -31.83 12.84
CA ASP A 69 -3.12 -31.57 11.52
C ASP A 69 -3.97 -30.61 10.66
N LYS A 70 -5.14 -30.20 11.12
CA LYS A 70 -6.04 -29.34 10.38
C LYS A 70 -5.68 -27.86 10.58
N ARG A 71 -5.37 -27.17 9.49
CA ARG A 71 -5.13 -25.72 9.47
C ARG A 71 -6.46 -24.98 9.44
N ILE A 72 -6.71 -24.12 10.43
CA ILE A 72 -7.92 -23.29 10.57
C ILE A 72 -7.53 -21.84 10.37
N VAL A 73 -7.97 -21.25 9.26
CA VAL A 73 -7.78 -19.81 8.98
C VAL A 73 -8.92 -19.02 9.61
N LEU A 74 -8.57 -17.99 10.38
CA LEU A 74 -9.51 -17.12 11.10
C LEU A 74 -9.68 -15.77 10.42
N GLY A 75 -8.67 -15.32 9.69
CA GLY A 75 -8.73 -14.08 8.97
C GLY A 75 -7.65 -14.00 7.89
N THR A 76 -7.95 -13.26 6.83
CA THR A 76 -7.05 -13.01 5.71
C THR A 76 -6.95 -11.52 5.45
N GLY A 77 -5.81 -11.08 4.93
CA GLY A 77 -5.60 -9.69 4.56
C GLY A 77 -4.71 -9.57 3.34
N THR A 78 -4.97 -8.58 2.51
CA THR A 78 -4.13 -8.26 1.35
C THR A 78 -3.78 -6.79 1.40
N ALA A 79 -2.51 -6.48 1.18
CA ALA A 79 -2.02 -5.12 1.04
C ALA A 79 -1.16 -4.99 -0.21
N GLN A 80 -1.01 -3.76 -0.69
CA GLN A 80 -0.11 -3.43 -1.78
C GLN A 80 0.59 -2.10 -1.46
N GLU A 81 1.91 -2.08 -1.60
CA GLU A 81 2.72 -0.89 -1.40
C GLU A 81 3.61 -0.62 -2.61
N TYR A 82 3.88 0.67 -2.83
CA TYR A 82 4.78 1.14 -3.89
C TYR A 82 6.01 1.79 -3.26
N GLN A 83 7.20 1.45 -3.74
CA GLN A 83 8.46 2.02 -3.24
C GLN A 83 8.49 3.56 -3.32
N ALA A 84 7.91 4.13 -4.38
CA ALA A 84 7.90 5.57 -4.59
C ALA A 84 6.78 6.31 -3.85
N SER A 85 5.89 5.63 -3.11
CA SER A 85 4.69 6.25 -2.51
C SER A 85 5.02 7.17 -1.33
N SER A 86 6.07 6.89 -0.55
CA SER A 86 6.49 7.72 0.58
C SER A 86 8.00 7.71 0.76
N PHE A 87 8.52 8.60 1.62
CA PHE A 87 9.94 8.58 1.99
C PHE A 87 10.32 7.27 2.70
N ILE A 88 9.45 6.78 3.58
CA ILE A 88 9.65 5.52 4.31
C ILE A 88 9.63 4.33 3.33
N ASN A 89 8.70 4.33 2.38
CA ASN A 89 8.58 3.25 1.40
C ASN A 89 9.77 3.14 0.44
N LYS A 90 10.59 4.18 0.30
CA LYS A 90 11.83 4.08 -0.51
C LYS A 90 12.77 2.97 -0.04
N THR A 91 12.75 2.66 1.26
CA THR A 91 13.64 1.66 1.87
C THR A 91 12.90 0.52 2.54
N SER A 92 11.60 0.67 2.83
CA SER A 92 10.84 -0.25 3.69
C SER A 92 9.43 -0.56 3.16
N PHE A 93 9.23 -0.51 1.83
CA PHE A 93 7.90 -0.76 1.26
C PHE A 93 7.45 -2.22 1.42
N ILE A 94 8.39 -3.17 1.50
CA ILE A 94 8.10 -4.59 1.71
C ILE A 94 7.60 -4.79 3.15
N GLU A 95 8.32 -4.29 4.13
CA GLU A 95 7.97 -4.40 5.56
C GLU A 95 6.67 -3.66 5.88
N ASN A 96 6.44 -2.51 5.26
CA ASN A 96 5.18 -1.78 5.41
C ASN A 96 4.01 -2.54 4.80
N CYS A 97 4.19 -3.17 3.64
CA CYS A 97 3.18 -4.01 3.00
C CYS A 97 2.83 -5.22 3.86
N GLU A 98 3.85 -5.88 4.44
CA GLU A 98 3.65 -7.00 5.34
C GLU A 98 2.85 -6.59 6.58
N THR A 99 3.24 -5.50 7.22
CA THR A 99 2.54 -4.95 8.39
C THR A 99 1.08 -4.64 8.05
N SER A 100 0.81 -3.99 6.92
CA SER A 100 -0.55 -3.68 6.46
C SER A 100 -1.38 -4.93 6.19
N ALA A 101 -0.81 -5.96 5.55
CA ALA A 101 -1.49 -7.22 5.28
C ALA A 101 -1.88 -7.95 6.59
N VAL A 102 -0.94 -8.03 7.55
CA VAL A 102 -1.19 -8.62 8.88
C VAL A 102 -2.25 -7.84 9.64
N GLY A 103 -2.17 -6.50 9.63
CA GLY A 103 -3.16 -5.63 10.27
C GLY A 103 -4.58 -5.88 9.75
N ARG A 104 -4.73 -6.06 8.44
CA ARG A 104 -6.02 -6.40 7.80
C ARG A 104 -6.50 -7.79 8.17
N ALA A 105 -5.64 -8.80 8.14
CA ALA A 105 -6.00 -10.16 8.51
C ALA A 105 -6.55 -10.24 9.95
N LEU A 106 -5.89 -9.57 10.90
CA LEU A 106 -6.34 -9.46 12.28
C LEU A 106 -7.63 -8.65 12.41
N GLY A 107 -7.79 -7.59 11.61
CA GLY A 107 -9.03 -6.82 11.53
C GLY A 107 -10.21 -7.66 11.06
N MET A 108 -10.02 -8.54 10.06
CA MET A 108 -11.07 -9.47 9.61
C MET A 108 -11.46 -10.49 10.68
N MET A 109 -10.57 -10.77 11.64
CA MET A 109 -10.87 -11.56 12.84
C MET A 109 -11.58 -10.74 13.94
N ALA A 110 -11.97 -9.51 13.68
CA ALA A 110 -12.58 -8.55 14.61
C ALA A 110 -11.64 -8.07 15.73
N ILE A 111 -10.33 -8.04 15.49
CA ILE A 111 -9.36 -7.49 16.44
C ILE A 111 -9.05 -6.04 16.12
N GLY A 112 -9.36 -5.13 17.07
CA GLY A 112 -9.05 -3.70 16.97
C GLY A 112 -9.81 -2.97 15.86
N ILE A 113 -11.08 -3.32 15.61
CA ILE A 113 -11.89 -2.75 14.52
C ILE A 113 -13.02 -1.82 14.99
N ASP A 114 -13.00 -1.37 16.23
CA ASP A 114 -14.11 -0.58 16.80
C ASP A 114 -14.47 0.66 15.97
N THR A 115 -13.51 1.20 15.22
CA THR A 115 -13.72 2.36 14.34
C THR A 115 -13.39 2.09 12.87
N SER A 116 -12.50 1.15 12.56
CA SER A 116 -12.05 0.86 11.19
C SER A 116 -11.33 -0.49 11.08
N VAL A 117 -11.49 -1.17 9.94
CA VAL A 117 -10.65 -2.31 9.58
C VAL A 117 -9.21 -1.86 9.29
N ALA A 118 -9.04 -0.66 8.72
CA ALA A 118 -7.72 -0.09 8.50
C ALA A 118 -6.99 0.10 9.83
N SER A 119 -5.68 -0.20 9.86
CA SER A 119 -4.83 0.03 11.02
C SER A 119 -4.38 1.49 11.10
N TYR A 120 -3.75 1.84 12.23
CA TYR A 120 -3.10 3.16 12.38
C TYR A 120 -2.10 3.42 11.26
N GLU A 121 -1.25 2.44 10.94
CA GLU A 121 -0.20 2.54 9.94
C GLU A 121 -0.77 2.79 8.54
N GLU A 122 -1.84 2.08 8.16
CA GLU A 122 -2.51 2.29 6.88
C GLU A 122 -3.10 3.69 6.75
N VAL A 123 -3.74 4.19 7.81
CA VAL A 123 -4.35 5.53 7.79
C VAL A 123 -3.28 6.62 7.80
N ALA A 124 -2.20 6.45 8.58
CA ALA A 124 -1.07 7.38 8.60
C ALA A 124 -0.41 7.48 7.23
N ASN A 125 -0.13 6.33 6.59
CA ASN A 125 0.42 6.27 5.24
C ASN A 125 -0.52 6.92 4.21
N ALA A 126 -1.83 6.64 4.29
CA ALA A 126 -2.81 7.24 3.38
C ALA A 126 -2.85 8.77 3.51
N ILE A 127 -2.77 9.30 4.74
CA ILE A 127 -2.73 10.75 4.99
C ILE A 127 -1.43 11.36 4.47
N GLU A 128 -0.30 10.72 4.71
CA GLU A 128 1.01 11.19 4.21
C GLU A 128 1.05 11.24 2.69
N ASN A 129 0.35 10.31 2.04
CA ASN A 129 0.30 10.20 0.58
C ASN A 129 -0.84 11.01 -0.06
N GLN A 130 -1.70 11.69 0.72
CA GLN A 130 -2.71 12.59 0.18
C GLN A 130 -2.06 13.72 -0.63
N GLY A 131 -2.46 13.84 -1.90
CA GLY A 131 -1.92 14.84 -2.83
C GLY A 131 -0.58 14.48 -3.49
N LYS A 132 0.00 13.32 -3.17
CA LYS A 132 1.13 12.79 -3.93
C LYS A 132 0.59 12.00 -5.12
N GLU A 133 0.99 12.37 -6.34
CA GLU A 133 0.73 11.53 -7.51
C GLU A 133 1.39 10.17 -7.31
N ILE A 134 0.60 9.10 -7.36
CA ILE A 134 1.14 7.74 -7.54
C ILE A 134 1.76 7.72 -8.93
N PRO A 135 3.07 7.45 -9.07
CA PRO A 135 3.68 7.37 -10.39
C PRO A 135 2.94 6.35 -11.23
N SER A 136 2.22 6.80 -12.26
CA SER A 136 1.54 5.90 -13.17
C SER A 136 2.58 4.98 -13.80
N ARG A 137 2.40 3.67 -13.69
CA ARG A 137 3.24 2.66 -14.34
C ARG A 137 2.78 2.32 -15.72
N THR A 138 1.66 2.88 -16.14
CA THR A 138 1.17 2.73 -17.50
C THR A 138 2.27 3.21 -18.45
N PRO A 139 2.77 2.35 -19.35
CA PRO A 139 3.73 2.75 -20.36
C PRO A 139 3.18 3.95 -21.13
N ILE A 140 4.08 4.83 -21.59
CA ILE A 140 3.67 5.95 -22.43
C ILE A 140 2.94 5.44 -23.68
N ASN A 141 1.80 6.04 -24.00
CA ASN A 141 1.07 5.69 -25.21
C ASN A 141 1.51 6.56 -26.40
N ALA A 142 1.17 6.15 -27.63
CA ALA A 142 1.56 6.84 -28.85
C ALA A 142 1.08 8.31 -28.89
N GLN A 143 -0.11 8.60 -28.38
CA GLN A 143 -0.66 9.97 -28.33
C GLN A 143 0.18 10.88 -27.43
N ALA A 144 0.61 10.38 -26.27
CA ALA A 144 1.46 11.15 -25.36
C ALA A 144 2.86 11.36 -25.94
N VAL A 145 3.42 10.38 -26.64
CA VAL A 145 4.69 10.53 -27.36
C VAL A 145 4.58 11.63 -28.41
N GLU A 146 3.54 11.58 -29.24
CA GLU A 146 3.29 12.60 -30.28
C GLU A 146 3.12 13.98 -29.66
N LYS A 147 2.37 14.08 -28.55
CA LYS A 147 2.19 15.33 -27.84
C LYS A 147 3.50 15.90 -27.30
N ILE A 148 4.36 15.06 -26.69
CA ILE A 148 5.68 15.50 -26.21
C ILE A 148 6.53 15.98 -27.40
N ARG A 149 6.59 15.24 -28.50
CA ARG A 149 7.33 15.64 -29.71
C ARG A 149 6.80 16.94 -30.35
N SER A 150 5.52 17.28 -30.16
CA SER A 150 4.95 18.56 -30.60
C SER A 150 5.30 19.76 -29.70
N LEU A 151 5.69 19.49 -28.45
CA LEU A 151 5.95 20.52 -27.43
C LEU A 151 7.44 20.75 -27.14
N TYR A 152 8.29 19.80 -27.47
CA TYR A 152 9.72 19.81 -27.17
C TYR A 152 10.53 19.50 -28.42
N THR A 153 11.71 20.08 -28.53
CA THR A 153 12.68 19.75 -29.59
C THR A 153 13.35 18.41 -29.31
N ASP A 154 13.93 17.77 -30.30
CA ASP A 154 14.64 16.49 -30.13
C ASP A 154 15.80 16.64 -29.14
N ASP A 155 16.54 17.77 -29.15
CA ASP A 155 17.63 18.03 -28.19
C ASP A 155 17.10 18.12 -26.74
N GLU A 156 15.96 18.79 -26.52
CA GLU A 156 15.33 18.86 -25.20
C GLU A 156 14.86 17.48 -24.71
N ILE A 157 14.33 16.65 -25.62
CA ILE A 157 13.91 15.28 -25.31
C ILE A 157 15.12 14.43 -24.93
N ASP A 158 16.20 14.51 -25.69
CA ASP A 158 17.42 13.76 -25.42
C ASP A 158 18.05 14.15 -24.08
N GLU A 159 18.07 15.44 -23.76
CA GLU A 159 18.56 15.92 -22.45
C GLU A 159 17.70 15.40 -21.28
N MET A 160 16.37 15.42 -21.44
CA MET A 160 15.45 14.87 -20.45
C MET A 160 15.62 13.37 -20.25
N LEU A 161 15.75 12.60 -21.34
CA LEU A 161 15.99 11.15 -21.28
C LEU A 161 17.30 10.83 -20.56
N LYS A 162 18.38 11.56 -20.87
CA LYS A 162 19.67 11.42 -20.15
C LYS A 162 19.54 11.67 -18.65
N ARG A 163 18.81 12.70 -18.23
CA ARG A 163 18.57 13.02 -16.81
C ARG A 163 17.79 11.90 -16.10
N LEU A 164 16.84 11.29 -16.79
CA LEU A 164 16.01 10.17 -16.30
C LEU A 164 16.72 8.81 -16.44
N LYS A 165 17.93 8.78 -17.00
CA LYS A 165 18.68 7.55 -17.32
C LYS A 165 17.93 6.61 -18.28
N PHE A 166 17.17 7.17 -19.20
CA PHE A 166 16.51 6.44 -20.28
C PHE A 166 17.25 6.67 -21.59
N THR A 167 17.11 5.74 -22.52
CA THR A 167 17.73 5.79 -23.85
C THR A 167 16.71 6.06 -24.96
N ASP A 168 15.42 5.89 -24.66
CA ASP A 168 14.32 6.08 -25.61
C ASP A 168 13.06 6.56 -24.91
N ILE A 169 12.27 7.39 -25.63
CA ILE A 169 11.04 7.97 -25.13
C ILE A 169 9.98 6.91 -24.75
N SER A 170 10.00 5.73 -25.37
CA SER A 170 9.10 4.61 -25.06
C SER A 170 9.31 4.02 -23.67
N GLN A 171 10.44 4.30 -23.03
CA GLN A 171 10.74 3.89 -21.66
C GLN A 171 10.03 4.79 -20.61
N LEU A 172 9.52 5.95 -21.04
CA LEU A 172 8.74 6.83 -20.18
C LEU A 172 7.44 6.15 -19.75
N LYS A 173 6.95 6.55 -18.60
CA LYS A 173 5.61 6.20 -18.10
C LYS A 173 4.66 7.36 -18.37
N MET A 174 3.35 7.08 -18.36
CA MET A 174 2.32 8.14 -18.52
C MET A 174 2.47 9.26 -17.48
N SER A 175 2.92 8.95 -16.26
CA SER A 175 3.21 9.97 -15.24
C SER A 175 4.32 10.94 -15.65
N HIS A 176 5.37 10.46 -16.32
CA HIS A 176 6.42 11.32 -16.88
C HIS A 176 5.84 12.20 -18.01
N ALA A 177 5.05 11.57 -18.91
CA ALA A 177 4.43 12.27 -20.01
C ALA A 177 3.50 13.39 -19.56
N ASN A 178 2.62 13.13 -18.59
CA ASN A 178 1.70 14.11 -18.03
C ASN A 178 2.45 15.30 -17.43
N LYS A 179 3.51 15.05 -16.64
CA LYS A 179 4.35 16.12 -16.08
C LYS A 179 5.01 16.98 -17.13
N LEU A 180 5.54 16.35 -18.17
CA LEU A 180 6.17 17.08 -19.29
C LEU A 180 5.14 17.94 -20.06
N ILE A 181 4.00 17.34 -20.35
CA ILE A 181 2.92 18.05 -21.07
C ILE A 181 2.40 19.22 -20.21
N SER A 182 2.09 18.99 -18.93
CA SER A 182 1.61 20.03 -18.02
C SER A 182 2.63 21.16 -17.83
N ALA A 183 3.91 20.84 -17.71
CA ALA A 183 4.97 21.84 -17.56
C ALA A 183 5.07 22.81 -18.77
N ARG A 184 4.74 22.32 -19.97
CA ARG A 184 4.83 23.13 -21.20
C ARG A 184 3.50 23.81 -21.55
N THR A 185 2.37 23.21 -21.18
CA THR A 185 1.03 23.75 -21.53
C THR A 185 0.41 24.64 -20.45
N GLY A 186 0.97 24.65 -19.23
CA GLY A 186 0.41 25.40 -18.09
C GLY A 186 -0.92 24.84 -17.58
N LEU A 187 -1.37 23.70 -18.09
CA LEU A 187 -2.59 23.02 -17.67
C LEU A 187 -2.26 22.12 -16.49
N ASN A 188 -2.65 22.54 -15.28
CA ASN A 188 -2.69 21.62 -14.14
C ASN A 188 -3.70 20.51 -14.45
N ASP A 189 -3.26 19.27 -14.24
CA ASP A 189 -4.05 18.06 -14.42
C ASP A 189 -5.29 18.12 -13.51
N GLN A 190 -6.43 18.51 -14.11
CA GLN A 190 -7.71 18.31 -13.46
C GLN A 190 -8.11 16.86 -13.72
N THR A 191 -7.73 15.96 -12.80
CA THR A 191 -8.30 14.63 -12.75
C THR A 191 -9.82 14.70 -12.69
N PRO A 192 -10.56 13.99 -13.56
CA PRO A 192 -12.00 13.88 -13.43
C PRO A 192 -12.32 13.16 -12.10
N THR A 193 -13.05 13.84 -11.24
CA THR A 193 -13.75 13.23 -10.11
C THR A 193 -14.83 12.31 -10.65
N TYR A 194 -14.67 10.99 -10.41
CA TYR A 194 -15.74 10.01 -10.44
C TYR A 194 -15.96 9.45 -9.04
#